data_4e0a1a55a9d242c38201091b9ba62a50
#
_entry.id   4e0a1a55a9d242c38201091b9ba62a50
#
_cell.length_a   1.000
_cell.length_b   1.000
_cell.length_c   1.000
_cell.angle_alpha   90.00
_cell.angle_beta   90.00
_cell.angle_gamma   90.00
#
_symmetry.space_group_name_H-M   'P 1'
#
loop_
_entity.id
_entity.type
_entity.pdbx_description
1 polymer ?
#
loop_
_entity_poly.entity_id
_entity_poly.type
_entity_poly.pdbx_seq_one_letter_code
_entity_poly.pdbx_strand_id
1 'polypeptide(L)'
;TNPHWIKGSDRFWYEWETSEGKSFYLVDPAQGTKTLIFDNDRIAAELTRLTKDPWDGKHLPIRSIKFIDEDTLQFEVESSQDEERTDIDQTEEEQQQEDDGDNDQEEAVKKQVFHFEYDVVTRTVRQLADWEGPDNHPAWASVSPDGQVVVFARNHNLHMMTSEAYQQILDARRGKDGDEADEAEENIEVEEVQLSTDGEEHYSYADTARGDTDLEKEENREKRKHANISWAHDSQRFAIVRRDQRQTGDLWVIHSVGNKRPELETYKYDMAG
;
A
#
# COMPACT_ATOMS: atom_id res chain seq x y z
N THR A 1 20.53 -10.25 -1.12
CA THR A 1 19.48 -11.27 -0.91
C THR A 1 18.77 -10.97 0.39
N ASN A 2 17.52 -10.60 0.34
CA ASN A 2 16.73 -10.30 1.54
C ASN A 2 15.85 -11.51 1.85
N PRO A 3 15.89 -12.05 3.08
CA PRO A 3 14.99 -13.12 3.49
C PRO A 3 13.59 -12.56 3.78
N HIS A 4 12.57 -13.22 3.27
CA HIS A 4 11.16 -12.95 3.54
C HIS A 4 10.60 -14.04 4.44
N TRP A 5 10.32 -13.70 5.70
CA TRP A 5 9.80 -14.65 6.68
C TRP A 5 8.33 -14.97 6.41
N ILE A 6 7.98 -16.25 6.50
CA ILE A 6 6.61 -16.72 6.35
C ILE A 6 5.88 -16.56 7.68
N LYS A 7 4.77 -15.83 7.68
CA LYS A 7 4.00 -15.51 8.88
C LYS A 7 3.51 -16.82 9.56
N GLY A 8 3.77 -16.94 10.84
CA GLY A 8 3.38 -18.12 11.63
C GLY A 8 4.32 -19.33 11.50
N SER A 9 5.46 -19.18 10.82
CA SER A 9 6.43 -20.24 10.58
C SER A 9 7.86 -19.76 10.86
N ASP A 10 8.76 -20.69 11.17
CA ASP A 10 10.20 -20.43 11.26
C ASP A 10 10.90 -20.53 9.89
N ARG A 11 10.13 -20.65 8.81
CA ARG A 11 10.63 -20.76 7.44
C ARG A 11 10.68 -19.36 6.80
N PHE A 12 11.60 -19.20 5.85
CA PHE A 12 11.70 -18.01 5.02
C PHE A 12 12.01 -18.39 3.58
N TRP A 13 11.72 -17.47 2.67
CA TRP A 13 12.10 -17.59 1.27
C TRP A 13 12.94 -16.39 0.83
N TYR A 14 13.66 -16.57 -0.28
CA TYR A 14 14.43 -15.51 -0.91
C TYR A 14 14.59 -15.74 -2.41
N GLU A 15 14.79 -14.65 -3.14
CA GLU A 15 15.14 -14.64 -4.54
C GLU A 15 16.66 -14.65 -4.72
N TRP A 16 17.13 -15.44 -5.65
CA TRP A 16 18.51 -15.47 -6.09
C TRP A 16 18.60 -15.30 -7.59
N GLU A 17 19.24 -14.21 -8.05
CA GLU A 17 19.43 -13.88 -9.45
C GLU A 17 20.88 -14.15 -9.86
N THR A 18 21.06 -14.78 -11.02
CA THR A 18 22.34 -15.07 -11.66
C THR A 18 22.24 -14.79 -13.14
N SER A 19 23.34 -14.96 -13.87
CA SER A 19 23.35 -14.94 -15.35
C SER A 19 22.49 -16.04 -15.99
N GLU A 20 22.11 -17.05 -15.23
CA GLU A 20 21.24 -18.17 -15.65
C GLU A 20 19.76 -17.91 -15.36
N GLY A 21 19.42 -16.72 -14.79
CA GLY A 21 18.07 -16.31 -14.44
C GLY A 21 17.80 -16.27 -12.94
N LYS A 22 16.52 -16.12 -12.61
CA LYS A 22 16.02 -16.02 -11.24
C LYS A 22 15.61 -17.37 -10.69
N SER A 23 15.90 -17.60 -9.42
CA SER A 23 15.50 -18.78 -8.68
C SER A 23 14.95 -18.39 -7.30
N PHE A 24 13.90 -19.06 -6.86
CA PHE A 24 13.25 -18.79 -5.60
C PHE A 24 13.45 -19.98 -4.65
N TYR A 25 13.98 -19.71 -3.48
CA TYR A 25 14.34 -20.76 -2.50
C TYR A 25 13.48 -20.62 -1.24
N LEU A 26 12.96 -21.76 -0.79
CA LEU A 26 12.36 -21.92 0.52
C LEU A 26 13.40 -22.57 1.46
N VAL A 27 13.58 -21.98 2.63
CA VAL A 27 14.52 -22.46 3.65
C VAL A 27 13.74 -22.79 4.92
N ASP A 28 14.00 -23.95 5.45
CA ASP A 28 13.54 -24.40 6.75
C ASP A 28 14.75 -24.57 7.67
N PRO A 29 15.04 -23.61 8.57
CA PRO A 29 16.16 -23.67 9.48
C PRO A 29 16.05 -24.81 10.50
N ALA A 30 14.84 -25.19 10.92
CA ALA A 30 14.61 -26.23 11.90
C ALA A 30 14.97 -27.61 11.34
N GLN A 31 14.72 -27.82 10.06
CA GLN A 31 15.07 -29.07 9.36
C GLN A 31 16.43 -28.98 8.65
N GLY A 32 17.05 -27.83 8.59
CA GLY A 32 18.29 -27.59 7.87
C GLY A 32 18.16 -27.80 6.35
N THR A 33 16.98 -27.56 5.78
CA THR A 33 16.69 -27.78 4.36
C THR A 33 16.59 -26.49 3.57
N LYS A 34 17.00 -26.56 2.31
CA LYS A 34 16.86 -25.52 1.31
C LYS A 34 16.35 -26.15 0.03
N THR A 35 15.19 -25.73 -0.45
CA THR A 35 14.54 -26.28 -1.65
C THR A 35 14.15 -25.17 -2.61
N LEU A 36 14.07 -25.48 -3.91
CA LEU A 36 13.47 -24.57 -4.88
C LEU A 36 11.95 -24.56 -4.66
N ILE A 37 11.37 -23.35 -4.62
CA ILE A 37 9.92 -23.16 -4.60
C ILE A 37 9.32 -23.66 -5.90
N PHE A 38 9.90 -23.23 -7.03
CA PHE A 38 9.45 -23.60 -8.37
C PHE A 38 10.42 -24.54 -9.07
N ASP A 39 9.90 -25.48 -9.82
CA ASP A 39 10.59 -26.07 -10.95
C ASP A 39 10.39 -25.09 -12.13
N ASN A 40 11.43 -24.34 -12.46
CA ASN A 40 11.33 -23.19 -13.37
C ASN A 40 10.81 -23.58 -14.76
N ASP A 41 11.25 -24.70 -15.32
CA ASP A 41 10.80 -25.15 -16.65
C ASP A 41 9.34 -25.59 -16.62
N ARG A 42 8.94 -26.27 -15.55
CA ARG A 42 7.55 -26.70 -15.37
C ARG A 42 6.61 -25.53 -15.17
N ILE A 43 6.96 -24.56 -14.32
CA ILE A 43 6.13 -23.39 -14.06
C ILE A 43 6.02 -22.52 -15.32
N ALA A 44 7.12 -22.35 -16.08
CA ALA A 44 7.11 -21.62 -17.35
C ALA A 44 6.14 -22.24 -18.36
N ALA A 45 6.12 -23.56 -18.48
CA ALA A 45 5.20 -24.27 -19.36
C ALA A 45 3.72 -24.10 -18.92
N GLU A 46 3.43 -24.14 -17.62
CA GLU A 46 2.08 -23.92 -17.09
C GLU A 46 1.62 -22.46 -17.26
N LEU A 47 2.49 -21.49 -16.98
CA LEU A 47 2.20 -20.07 -17.21
C LEU A 47 1.93 -19.81 -18.70
N THR A 48 2.78 -20.32 -19.60
CA THR A 48 2.55 -20.22 -21.06
C THR A 48 1.20 -20.77 -21.47
N ARG A 49 0.78 -21.91 -20.90
CA ARG A 49 -0.53 -22.51 -21.19
C ARG A 49 -1.69 -21.66 -20.71
N LEU A 50 -1.56 -21.02 -19.54
CA LEU A 50 -2.61 -20.24 -18.89
C LEU A 50 -2.72 -18.82 -19.46
N THR A 51 -1.60 -18.12 -19.63
CA THR A 51 -1.57 -16.73 -20.11
C THR A 51 -1.55 -16.59 -21.62
N LYS A 52 -1.21 -17.67 -22.36
CA LYS A 52 -0.94 -17.67 -23.81
C LYS A 52 0.31 -16.88 -24.22
N ASP A 53 1.13 -16.47 -23.26
CA ASP A 53 2.43 -15.86 -23.49
C ASP A 53 3.55 -16.90 -23.48
N PRO A 54 4.56 -16.80 -24.33
CA PRO A 54 5.71 -17.73 -24.34
C PRO A 54 6.70 -17.39 -23.24
N TRP A 55 6.72 -18.19 -22.17
CA TRP A 55 7.68 -18.05 -21.06
C TRP A 55 8.72 -19.15 -21.07
N ASP A 56 9.94 -18.81 -20.66
CA ASP A 56 11.03 -19.78 -20.46
C ASP A 56 11.46 -19.84 -18.98
N GLY A 57 12.06 -20.96 -18.58
CA GLY A 57 12.45 -21.17 -17.18
C GLY A 57 13.58 -20.26 -16.68
N LYS A 58 14.30 -19.54 -17.54
CA LYS A 58 15.36 -18.60 -17.14
C LYS A 58 14.81 -17.21 -16.85
N HIS A 59 13.74 -16.81 -17.57
CA HIS A 59 13.15 -15.47 -17.50
C HIS A 59 11.69 -15.55 -17.05
N LEU A 60 11.48 -16.15 -15.85
CA LEU A 60 10.17 -16.20 -15.26
C LEU A 60 9.68 -14.79 -14.88
N PRO A 61 8.49 -14.36 -15.34
CA PRO A 61 7.96 -13.03 -15.10
C PRO A 61 7.27 -12.92 -13.73
N ILE A 62 7.71 -13.72 -12.76
CA ILE A 62 7.08 -13.81 -11.44
C ILE A 62 7.43 -12.57 -10.62
N ARG A 63 6.39 -11.91 -10.11
CA ARG A 63 6.45 -10.74 -9.25
C ARG A 63 5.57 -10.92 -8.01
N SER A 64 5.73 -10.06 -7.01
CA SER A 64 4.83 -9.89 -5.87
C SER A 64 4.56 -11.20 -5.11
N ILE A 65 5.58 -12.04 -4.90
CA ILE A 65 5.40 -13.30 -4.19
C ILE A 65 4.99 -13.04 -2.74
N LYS A 66 3.85 -13.61 -2.33
CA LYS A 66 3.33 -13.53 -0.97
C LYS A 66 2.84 -14.90 -0.51
N PHE A 67 3.41 -15.43 0.57
CA PHE A 67 2.87 -16.60 1.23
C PHE A 67 1.60 -16.23 2.02
N ILE A 68 0.52 -16.94 1.77
CA ILE A 68 -0.77 -16.79 2.46
C ILE A 68 -0.78 -17.67 3.70
N ASP A 69 -0.23 -18.85 3.59
CA ASP A 69 0.00 -19.80 4.67
C ASP A 69 1.37 -20.47 4.52
N GLU A 70 1.65 -21.53 5.27
CA GLU A 70 2.95 -22.20 5.25
C GLU A 70 3.30 -22.86 3.92
N ASP A 71 2.31 -23.26 3.13
CA ASP A 71 2.49 -24.09 1.94
C ASP A 71 1.89 -23.45 0.67
N THR A 72 1.09 -22.38 0.81
CA THR A 72 0.44 -21.70 -0.30
C THR A 72 0.99 -20.29 -0.48
N LEU A 73 1.37 -19.97 -1.69
CA LEU A 73 1.78 -18.61 -2.06
C LEU A 73 0.96 -18.07 -3.25
N GLN A 74 0.85 -16.77 -3.30
CA GLN A 74 0.32 -16.04 -4.45
C GLN A 74 1.43 -15.23 -5.12
N PHE A 75 1.31 -15.05 -6.43
CA PHE A 75 2.24 -14.25 -7.21
C PHE A 75 1.56 -13.68 -8.45
N GLU A 76 2.19 -12.68 -9.02
CA GLU A 76 1.76 -11.97 -10.22
C GLU A 76 2.65 -12.30 -11.41
N VAL A 77 2.05 -12.26 -12.59
CA VAL A 77 2.73 -12.38 -13.88
C VAL A 77 2.24 -11.26 -14.79
N GLU A 78 3.15 -10.39 -15.21
CA GLU A 78 2.85 -9.35 -16.19
C GLU A 78 2.94 -9.93 -17.60
N SER A 79 1.86 -9.82 -18.36
CA SER A 79 1.79 -10.27 -19.75
C SER A 79 2.62 -9.38 -20.67
N SER A 80 3.02 -9.92 -21.82
CA SER A 80 3.55 -9.12 -22.94
C SER A 80 2.44 -8.40 -23.72
N GLN A 81 1.19 -8.75 -23.46
CA GLN A 81 0.01 -8.18 -24.12
C GLN A 81 -0.52 -7.00 -23.30
N ASP A 82 -1.01 -6.00 -24.04
CA ASP A 82 -1.63 -4.84 -23.45
C ASP A 82 -3.02 -5.21 -22.88
N GLU A 83 -3.43 -4.51 -21.82
CA GLU A 83 -4.78 -4.65 -21.28
C GLU A 83 -5.81 -4.15 -22.32
N GLU A 84 -6.87 -4.94 -22.58
CA GLU A 84 -7.95 -4.50 -23.46
C GLU A 84 -8.70 -3.34 -22.79
N ARG A 85 -8.64 -2.14 -23.38
CA ARG A 85 -9.40 -0.98 -22.94
C ARG A 85 -10.89 -1.23 -23.15
N THR A 86 -11.70 -0.98 -22.14
CA THR A 86 -13.16 -0.99 -22.28
C THR A 86 -13.62 0.30 -22.99
N ASP A 87 -14.71 0.25 -23.75
CA ASP A 87 -15.28 1.41 -24.47
C ASP A 87 -15.61 2.60 -23.54
N ILE A 88 -15.69 2.37 -22.23
CA ILE A 88 -15.96 3.41 -21.21
C ILE A 88 -14.70 4.26 -20.97
N ASP A 89 -13.53 3.63 -20.90
CA ASP A 89 -12.26 4.33 -20.68
C ASP A 89 -11.90 5.26 -21.86
N GLN A 90 -12.26 4.83 -23.11
CA GLN A 90 -12.02 5.65 -24.31
C GLN A 90 -12.84 6.95 -24.34
N THR A 91 -14.03 6.96 -23.73
CA THR A 91 -14.93 8.12 -23.77
C THR A 91 -14.50 9.22 -22.78
N GLU A 92 -13.86 8.84 -21.69
CA GLU A 92 -13.37 9.79 -20.66
C GLU A 92 -12.03 10.44 -21.10
N GLU A 93 -11.15 9.69 -21.77
CA GLU A 93 -9.89 10.22 -22.29
C GLU A 93 -10.07 11.19 -23.47
N GLU A 94 -11.05 10.94 -24.36
CA GLU A 94 -11.37 11.85 -25.48
C GLU A 94 -11.92 13.22 -25.00
N GLN A 95 -12.52 13.30 -23.81
CA GLN A 95 -13.02 14.54 -23.24
C GLN A 95 -11.95 15.37 -22.51
N GLN A 96 -10.81 14.77 -22.14
CA GLN A 96 -9.71 15.49 -21.48
C GLN A 96 -8.65 16.02 -22.46
N GLN A 97 -8.62 15.56 -23.71
CA GLN A 97 -7.61 15.94 -24.70
C GLN A 97 -7.86 17.29 -25.41
N GLU A 98 -8.95 18.02 -25.15
CA GLU A 98 -9.22 19.31 -25.82
C GLU A 98 -8.53 20.53 -25.20
N ASP A 99 -7.78 20.40 -24.09
CA ASP A 99 -7.21 21.59 -23.42
C ASP A 99 -5.81 21.38 -22.80
N ASP A 100 -4.81 20.91 -23.56
CA ASP A 100 -3.43 21.34 -23.26
C ASP A 100 -2.42 20.89 -24.32
N GLY A 101 -1.72 21.86 -24.86
CA GLY A 101 -0.64 21.67 -25.81
C GLY A 101 0.64 21.18 -25.15
N ASP A 102 1.29 20.25 -25.81
CA ASP A 102 2.70 19.87 -25.69
C ASP A 102 3.16 19.27 -24.36
N ASN A 103 2.77 18.02 -24.09
CA ASN A 103 3.53 17.18 -23.19
C ASN A 103 3.63 15.77 -23.79
N ASP A 104 4.76 15.46 -24.46
CA ASP A 104 5.16 14.14 -24.89
C ASP A 104 5.48 13.26 -23.64
N GLN A 105 4.48 12.97 -22.81
CA GLN A 105 4.51 11.83 -21.93
C GLN A 105 3.85 10.68 -22.69
N GLU A 106 4.66 9.76 -23.21
CA GLU A 106 4.18 8.46 -23.66
C GLU A 106 3.38 7.85 -22.48
N GLU A 107 2.05 7.86 -22.57
CA GLU A 107 1.20 7.13 -21.63
C GLU A 107 1.66 5.69 -21.60
N ALA A 108 2.15 5.26 -20.45
CA ALA A 108 2.60 3.90 -20.27
C ALA A 108 1.38 2.97 -20.43
N VAL A 109 1.31 2.28 -21.57
CA VAL A 109 0.26 1.30 -21.84
C VAL A 109 0.25 0.29 -20.70
N LYS A 110 -0.89 0.17 -20.01
CA LYS A 110 -1.08 -0.81 -18.93
C LYS A 110 -1.00 -2.20 -19.53
N LYS A 111 -0.13 -3.03 -18.99
CA LYS A 111 0.00 -4.43 -19.38
C LYS A 111 -0.94 -5.29 -18.55
N GLN A 112 -1.49 -6.31 -19.19
CA GLN A 112 -2.34 -7.26 -18.49
C GLN A 112 -1.55 -8.00 -17.39
N VAL A 113 -2.08 -8.03 -16.18
CA VAL A 113 -1.50 -8.72 -15.04
C VAL A 113 -2.37 -9.92 -14.67
N PHE A 114 -1.73 -11.09 -14.58
CA PHE A 114 -2.38 -12.33 -14.16
C PHE A 114 -1.96 -12.67 -12.72
N HIS A 115 -2.92 -13.11 -11.93
CA HIS A 115 -2.71 -13.52 -10.55
C HIS A 115 -2.82 -15.04 -10.41
N PHE A 116 -1.88 -15.62 -9.68
CA PHE A 116 -1.77 -17.07 -9.50
C PHE A 116 -1.62 -17.45 -8.05
N GLU A 117 -2.10 -18.64 -7.72
CA GLU A 117 -1.86 -19.33 -6.48
C GLU A 117 -1.03 -20.59 -6.76
N TYR A 118 -0.06 -20.88 -5.91
CA TYR A 118 0.83 -22.02 -6.03
C TYR A 118 0.97 -22.72 -4.69
N ASP A 119 0.75 -24.02 -4.69
CA ASP A 119 0.98 -24.91 -3.56
C ASP A 119 2.37 -25.53 -3.68
N VAL A 120 3.24 -25.27 -2.69
CA VAL A 120 4.65 -25.70 -2.73
C VAL A 120 4.82 -27.20 -2.48
N VAL A 121 3.85 -27.86 -1.84
CA VAL A 121 3.87 -29.30 -1.53
C VAL A 121 3.44 -30.11 -2.75
N THR A 122 2.30 -29.78 -3.31
CA THR A 122 1.74 -30.46 -4.51
C THR A 122 2.37 -29.96 -5.81
N ARG A 123 3.02 -28.81 -5.77
CA ARG A 123 3.61 -28.12 -6.93
C ARG A 123 2.58 -27.83 -8.03
N THR A 124 1.41 -27.39 -7.63
CA THR A 124 0.31 -27.04 -8.53
C THR A 124 0.11 -25.54 -8.59
N VAL A 125 -0.12 -25.01 -9.80
CA VAL A 125 -0.45 -23.59 -10.04
C VAL A 125 -1.91 -23.48 -10.45
N ARG A 126 -2.58 -22.46 -9.94
CA ARG A 126 -3.96 -22.12 -10.27
C ARG A 126 -4.05 -20.62 -10.58
N GLN A 127 -4.64 -20.27 -11.71
CA GLN A 127 -4.96 -18.87 -12.00
C GLN A 127 -6.15 -18.41 -11.16
N LEU A 128 -6.03 -17.23 -10.60
CA LEU A 128 -7.07 -16.54 -9.85
C LEU A 128 -7.78 -15.55 -10.81
N ALA A 129 -8.82 -16.03 -11.51
CA ALA A 129 -9.53 -15.23 -12.52
C ALA A 129 -10.30 -14.06 -11.90
N ASP A 130 -10.84 -14.27 -10.69
CA ASP A 130 -11.59 -13.27 -9.92
C ASP A 130 -10.72 -12.75 -8.76
N TRP A 131 -9.44 -12.49 -9.03
CA TRP A 131 -8.55 -11.98 -8.00
C TRP A 131 -8.92 -10.55 -7.65
N GLU A 132 -9.35 -10.38 -6.44
CA GLU A 132 -9.47 -9.06 -5.82
C GLU A 132 -8.13 -8.73 -5.16
N GLY A 133 -7.52 -7.61 -5.53
CA GLY A 133 -6.25 -7.15 -4.97
C GLY A 133 -6.22 -7.16 -3.44
N PRO A 134 -5.04 -7.12 -2.82
CA PRO A 134 -4.97 -6.90 -1.38
C PRO A 134 -5.68 -5.60 -1.05
N ASP A 135 -6.33 -5.58 0.12
CA ASP A 135 -6.98 -4.36 0.58
C ASP A 135 -6.00 -3.19 0.52
N ASN A 136 -6.41 -2.12 -0.15
CA ASN A 136 -5.64 -0.87 -0.24
C ASN A 136 -5.82 -0.08 1.06
N HIS A 137 -5.07 -0.48 2.10
CA HIS A 137 -5.12 0.19 3.40
C HIS A 137 -4.61 1.62 3.30
N PRO A 138 -5.40 2.64 3.65
CA PRO A 138 -4.96 4.02 3.66
C PRO A 138 -3.86 4.23 4.70
N ALA A 139 -2.91 5.11 4.40
CA ALA A 139 -1.75 5.39 5.26
C ALA A 139 -2.12 5.90 6.66
N TRP A 140 -3.31 6.47 6.82
CA TRP A 140 -3.79 6.97 8.12
C TRP A 140 -4.29 5.87 9.06
N ALA A 141 -4.58 4.66 8.57
CA ALA A 141 -5.23 3.60 9.35
C ALA A 141 -4.24 2.86 10.25
N SER A 142 -4.50 2.86 11.56
CA SER A 142 -3.82 1.99 12.51
C SER A 142 -4.75 0.87 12.96
N VAL A 143 -4.65 -0.29 12.29
CA VAL A 143 -5.51 -1.46 12.51
C VAL A 143 -5.02 -2.26 13.72
N SER A 144 -5.95 -2.69 14.59
CA SER A 144 -5.64 -3.58 15.71
C SER A 144 -5.16 -4.95 15.22
N PRO A 145 -4.33 -5.69 15.99
CA PRO A 145 -3.83 -7.02 15.59
C PRO A 145 -4.90 -8.04 15.25
N ASP A 146 -6.09 -7.95 15.88
CA ASP A 146 -7.25 -8.79 15.59
C ASP A 146 -8.14 -8.27 14.45
N GLY A 147 -7.80 -7.09 13.87
CA GLY A 147 -8.53 -6.48 12.79
C GLY A 147 -9.90 -5.87 13.15
N GLN A 148 -10.28 -5.83 14.43
CA GLN A 148 -11.62 -5.41 14.84
C GLN A 148 -11.81 -3.90 15.01
N VAL A 149 -10.72 -3.17 15.21
CA VAL A 149 -10.72 -1.73 15.49
C VAL A 149 -9.64 -1.05 14.66
N VAL A 150 -10.01 0.10 14.11
CA VAL A 150 -9.05 1.01 13.45
C VAL A 150 -9.03 2.33 14.19
N VAL A 151 -7.83 2.79 14.56
CA VAL A 151 -7.61 4.07 15.24
C VAL A 151 -6.88 5.02 14.30
N PHE A 152 -7.28 6.28 14.32
CA PHE A 152 -6.69 7.35 13.51
C PHE A 152 -6.83 8.69 14.23
N ALA A 153 -6.20 9.72 13.72
CA ALA A 153 -6.38 11.09 14.21
C ALA A 153 -7.22 11.92 13.23
N ARG A 154 -8.03 12.83 13.77
CA ARG A 154 -8.76 13.86 13.04
C ARG A 154 -8.87 15.10 13.93
N ASN A 155 -8.66 16.27 13.33
CA ASN A 155 -8.76 17.56 14.05
C ASN A 155 -8.03 17.50 15.41
N HIS A 156 -6.77 17.04 15.39
CA HIS A 156 -5.87 16.86 16.54
C HIS A 156 -6.26 15.76 17.54
N ASN A 157 -7.43 15.16 17.45
CA ASN A 157 -7.90 14.15 18.39
C ASN A 157 -7.88 12.73 17.82
N LEU A 158 -7.88 11.75 18.72
CA LEU A 158 -8.04 10.35 18.35
C LEU A 158 -9.50 10.01 18.09
N HIS A 159 -9.70 9.20 17.07
CA HIS A 159 -10.95 8.59 16.68
C HIS A 159 -10.75 7.10 16.44
N MET A 160 -11.83 6.35 16.48
CA MET A 160 -11.84 4.94 16.09
C MET A 160 -13.06 4.62 15.26
N MET A 161 -12.97 3.54 14.50
CA MET A 161 -14.08 2.89 13.82
C MET A 161 -14.00 1.38 13.97
N THR A 162 -15.11 0.69 13.72
CA THR A 162 -15.16 -0.77 13.72
C THR A 162 -14.62 -1.34 12.41
N SER A 163 -14.34 -2.63 12.38
CA SER A 163 -13.95 -3.35 11.16
C SER A 163 -15.00 -3.26 10.06
N GLU A 164 -16.30 -3.29 10.41
CA GLU A 164 -17.38 -3.18 9.43
C GLU A 164 -17.42 -1.80 8.76
N ALA A 165 -17.23 -0.74 9.55
CA ALA A 165 -17.13 0.62 9.02
C ALA A 165 -15.87 0.79 8.14
N TYR A 166 -14.76 0.21 8.59
CA TYR A 166 -13.51 0.25 7.83
C TYR A 166 -13.57 -0.52 6.52
N GLN A 167 -14.28 -1.65 6.48
CA GLN A 167 -14.45 -2.43 5.26
C GLN A 167 -15.14 -1.63 4.15
N GLN A 168 -16.09 -0.74 4.49
CA GLN A 168 -16.73 0.13 3.49
C GLN A 168 -15.72 1.08 2.83
N ILE A 169 -14.73 1.53 3.58
CA ILE A 169 -13.64 2.36 3.05
C ILE A 169 -12.74 1.54 2.13
N LEU A 170 -12.35 0.33 2.56
CA LEU A 170 -11.53 -0.57 1.74
C LEU A 170 -12.23 -0.96 0.44
N ASP A 171 -13.54 -1.21 0.48
CA ASP A 171 -14.33 -1.53 -0.72
C ASP A 171 -14.37 -0.35 -1.70
N ALA A 172 -14.43 0.89 -1.22
CA ALA A 172 -14.37 2.08 -2.07
C ALA A 172 -12.99 2.31 -2.69
N ARG A 173 -11.93 1.92 -2.00
CA ARG A 173 -10.52 2.03 -2.43
C ARG A 173 -10.09 0.87 -3.34
N ARG A 174 -10.89 -0.20 -3.41
CA ARG A 174 -10.53 -1.43 -4.13
C ARG A 174 -10.32 -1.16 -5.62
N GLY A 175 -9.17 -1.60 -6.15
CA GLY A 175 -8.80 -1.43 -7.55
C GLY A 175 -8.34 -0.02 -7.93
N LYS A 176 -8.19 0.87 -6.95
CA LYS A 176 -7.73 2.24 -7.14
C LYS A 176 -6.41 2.46 -6.42
N ASP A 177 -5.58 3.36 -6.92
CA ASP A 177 -4.29 3.69 -6.35
C ASP A 177 -4.13 5.20 -6.11
N GLY A 178 -3.25 5.58 -5.19
CA GLY A 178 -2.88 6.97 -4.93
C GLY A 178 -4.08 7.89 -4.68
N ASP A 179 -4.10 9.03 -5.38
CA ASP A 179 -5.09 10.08 -5.20
C ASP A 179 -6.51 9.61 -5.52
N GLU A 180 -6.69 8.73 -6.51
CA GLU A 180 -8.00 8.17 -6.88
C GLU A 180 -8.62 7.35 -5.73
N ALA A 181 -7.79 6.58 -5.02
CA ALA A 181 -8.24 5.83 -3.84
C ALA A 181 -8.61 6.77 -2.69
N ASP A 182 -7.84 7.84 -2.49
CA ASP A 182 -8.08 8.82 -1.43
C ASP A 182 -9.35 9.65 -1.70
N GLU A 183 -9.58 10.05 -2.95
CA GLU A 183 -10.83 10.72 -3.36
C GLU A 183 -12.07 9.81 -3.21
N ALA A 184 -11.91 8.52 -3.52
CA ALA A 184 -13.02 7.57 -3.39
C ALA A 184 -13.44 7.38 -1.93
N GLU A 185 -12.52 7.40 -0.98
CA GLU A 185 -12.84 7.26 0.45
C GLU A 185 -13.42 8.55 1.08
N GLU A 186 -13.10 9.75 0.55
CA GLU A 186 -13.61 11.01 1.07
C GLU A 186 -15.14 11.08 1.00
N ASN A 187 -15.76 10.39 0.05
CA ASN A 187 -17.20 10.36 -0.15
C ASN A 187 -17.92 9.32 0.74
N ILE A 188 -17.18 8.53 1.54
CA ILE A 188 -17.75 7.47 2.37
C ILE A 188 -17.97 7.98 3.80
N GLU A 189 -19.24 8.13 4.17
CA GLU A 189 -19.63 8.43 5.54
C GLU A 189 -19.76 7.13 6.34
N VAL A 190 -18.96 7.01 7.39
CA VAL A 190 -18.98 5.86 8.32
C VAL A 190 -19.11 6.33 9.75
N GLU A 191 -19.59 5.44 10.62
CA GLU A 191 -19.67 5.73 12.05
C GLU A 191 -18.27 5.75 12.68
N GLU A 192 -17.94 6.88 13.30
CA GLU A 192 -16.68 7.11 13.99
C GLU A 192 -16.92 7.53 15.43
N VAL A 193 -16.10 7.03 16.34
CA VAL A 193 -16.15 7.36 17.76
C VAL A 193 -14.93 8.17 18.14
N GLN A 194 -15.14 9.36 18.68
CA GLN A 194 -14.05 10.19 19.19
C GLN A 194 -13.56 9.65 20.55
N LEU A 195 -12.26 9.38 20.66
CA LEU A 195 -11.64 8.82 21.87
C LEU A 195 -11.02 9.89 22.78
N SER A 196 -10.59 11.02 22.22
CA SER A 196 -9.96 12.11 22.98
C SER A 196 -10.55 13.47 22.62
N THR A 197 -10.42 14.45 23.53
CA THR A 197 -10.94 15.81 23.36
C THR A 197 -9.92 16.88 23.74
N ASP A 198 -8.70 16.48 24.08
CA ASP A 198 -7.63 17.34 24.57
C ASP A 198 -6.52 17.59 23.53
N GLY A 199 -6.78 17.18 22.29
CA GLY A 199 -5.91 17.47 21.14
C GLY A 199 -6.07 18.92 20.70
N GLU A 200 -4.94 19.58 20.44
CA GLU A 200 -4.88 20.95 19.93
C GLU A 200 -3.68 21.14 19.03
N GLU A 201 -3.61 22.24 18.33
CA GLU A 201 -2.47 22.59 17.49
C GLU A 201 -1.16 22.55 18.29
N HIS A 202 -0.12 21.93 17.74
CA HIS A 202 1.18 21.67 18.38
C HIS A 202 1.14 20.74 19.60
N TYR A 203 -0.02 20.17 19.91
CA TYR A 203 -0.20 19.08 20.88
C TYR A 203 -1.22 18.10 20.36
N SER A 204 -0.95 17.59 19.16
CA SER A 204 -1.83 16.72 18.38
C SER A 204 -1.56 15.24 18.66
N TYR A 205 -2.57 14.42 18.46
CA TYR A 205 -2.44 12.96 18.37
C TYR A 205 -2.03 12.51 16.95
N ALA A 206 -2.24 13.36 15.94
CA ALA A 206 -1.77 13.08 14.58
C ALA A 206 -0.24 13.19 14.49
N ASP A 207 0.34 12.38 13.63
CA ASP A 207 1.73 12.59 13.23
C ASP A 207 1.88 13.95 12.56
N THR A 208 3.01 14.58 12.80
CA THR A 208 3.32 15.88 12.19
C THR A 208 3.78 15.65 10.76
N ALA A 209 2.97 16.03 9.80
CA ALA A 209 3.39 16.13 8.41
C ALA A 209 4.42 17.27 8.27
N ARG A 210 5.46 17.05 7.46
CA ARG A 210 6.43 18.06 7.10
C ARG A 210 6.24 18.40 5.64
N GLY A 211 6.38 19.68 5.30
CA GLY A 211 6.26 20.16 3.94
C GLY A 211 4.91 20.75 3.59
N ASP A 212 3.87 20.54 4.42
CA ASP A 212 2.56 21.14 4.18
C ASP A 212 2.61 22.65 4.49
N THR A 213 2.07 23.45 3.61
CA THR A 213 1.85 24.89 3.83
C THR A 213 0.79 25.10 4.91
N ASP A 214 0.73 26.30 5.47
CA ASP A 214 -0.28 26.62 6.51
C ASP A 214 -1.69 26.54 5.94
N LEU A 215 -1.87 26.79 4.63
CA LEU A 215 -3.15 26.65 3.93
C LEU A 215 -3.55 25.17 3.82
N GLU A 216 -2.64 24.31 3.37
CA GLU A 216 -2.90 22.87 3.26
C GLU A 216 -3.17 22.21 4.61
N LYS A 217 -2.51 22.65 5.69
CA LYS A 217 -2.79 22.19 7.05
C LYS A 217 -4.22 22.48 7.46
N GLU A 218 -4.74 23.68 7.14
CA GLU A 218 -6.11 24.05 7.47
C GLU A 218 -7.12 23.30 6.59
N GLU A 219 -6.89 23.18 5.29
CA GLU A 219 -7.75 22.43 4.36
C GLU A 219 -7.82 20.94 4.73
N ASN A 220 -6.69 20.36 5.12
CA ASN A 220 -6.60 18.95 5.51
C ASN A 220 -6.88 18.69 6.99
N ARG A 221 -7.36 19.66 7.76
CA ARG A 221 -7.57 19.55 9.19
C ARG A 221 -8.59 18.46 9.56
N GLU A 222 -9.68 18.39 8.81
CA GLU A 222 -10.77 17.44 9.03
C GLU A 222 -10.54 16.07 8.34
N LYS A 223 -9.47 15.91 7.56
CA LYS A 223 -9.11 14.62 6.98
C LYS A 223 -8.58 13.66 8.05
N ARG A 224 -8.75 12.36 7.82
CA ARG A 224 -8.14 11.30 8.64
C ARG A 224 -6.62 11.37 8.48
N LYS A 225 -5.90 11.31 9.60
CA LYS A 225 -4.43 11.38 9.65
C LYS A 225 -3.88 10.21 10.47
N HIS A 226 -2.68 9.80 10.14
CA HIS A 226 -1.99 8.77 10.90
C HIS A 226 -1.77 9.23 12.34
N ALA A 227 -2.01 8.30 13.27
CA ALA A 227 -1.61 8.40 14.67
C ALA A 227 -0.63 7.27 14.95
N ASN A 228 0.55 7.60 15.51
CA ASN A 228 1.61 6.61 15.75
C ASN A 228 1.23 5.67 16.91
N ILE A 229 0.34 4.74 16.61
CA ILE A 229 -0.23 3.78 17.56
C ILE A 229 0.66 2.55 17.66
N SER A 230 1.05 2.21 18.89
CA SER A 230 1.70 0.94 19.21
C SER A 230 0.70 0.01 19.89
N TRP A 231 0.10 -0.90 19.12
CA TRP A 231 -0.86 -1.87 19.65
C TRP A 231 -0.21 -2.91 20.56
N ALA A 232 -0.91 -3.26 21.65
CA ALA A 232 -0.59 -4.46 22.40
C ALA A 232 -1.06 -5.69 21.62
N HIS A 233 -0.37 -6.81 21.77
CA HIS A 233 -0.65 -8.05 21.03
C HIS A 233 -2.07 -8.60 21.29
N ASP A 234 -2.64 -8.26 22.44
CA ASP A 234 -4.00 -8.67 22.84
C ASP A 234 -5.11 -7.81 22.23
N SER A 235 -4.78 -6.81 21.40
CA SER A 235 -5.71 -5.84 20.79
C SER A 235 -6.56 -5.02 21.78
N GLN A 236 -6.36 -5.19 23.09
CA GLN A 236 -7.15 -4.53 24.11
C GLN A 236 -6.62 -3.15 24.51
N ARG A 237 -5.38 -2.86 24.13
CA ARG A 237 -4.67 -1.66 24.54
C ARG A 237 -3.72 -1.20 23.45
N PHE A 238 -3.46 0.07 23.44
CA PHE A 238 -2.38 0.65 22.65
C PHE A 238 -1.65 1.75 23.43
N ALA A 239 -0.47 2.08 23.00
CA ALA A 239 0.31 3.22 23.46
C ALA A 239 0.49 4.22 22.33
N ILE A 240 0.55 5.50 22.69
CA ILE A 240 0.87 6.58 21.75
C ILE A 240 1.81 7.57 22.44
N VAL A 241 2.75 8.13 21.67
CA VAL A 241 3.63 9.19 22.15
C VAL A 241 3.17 10.51 21.53
N ARG A 242 2.76 11.45 22.37
CA ARG A 242 2.44 12.83 21.96
C ARG A 242 3.64 13.74 22.25
N ARG A 243 3.86 14.67 21.37
CA ARG A 243 4.87 15.73 21.57
C ARG A 243 4.17 17.03 21.88
N ASP A 244 4.52 17.64 23.00
CA ASP A 244 4.07 19.00 23.33
C ASP A 244 5.05 20.01 22.76
N GLN A 245 4.67 20.67 21.69
CA GLN A 245 5.48 21.70 21.00
C GLN A 245 4.91 23.11 21.17
N ARG A 246 3.91 23.31 22.04
CA ARG A 246 3.26 24.62 22.23
C ARG A 246 4.22 25.70 22.74
N GLN A 247 5.29 25.29 23.42
CA GLN A 247 6.33 26.20 23.92
C GLN A 247 7.55 26.33 22.96
N THR A 248 7.56 25.54 21.87
CA THR A 248 8.66 25.56 20.88
C THR A 248 8.50 26.76 19.95
N GLY A 249 9.61 27.39 19.56
CA GLY A 249 9.60 28.51 18.63
C GLY A 249 9.21 28.13 17.20
N ASP A 250 8.73 29.08 16.43
CA ASP A 250 8.35 28.89 15.05
C ASP A 250 9.52 29.09 14.10
N LEU A 251 9.59 28.27 13.08
CA LEU A 251 10.43 28.46 11.89
C LEU A 251 9.53 28.60 10.67
N TRP A 252 9.83 29.56 9.81
CA TRP A 252 9.04 29.86 8.63
C TRP A 252 9.81 29.50 7.36
N VAL A 253 9.14 28.81 6.45
CA VAL A 253 9.63 28.54 5.10
C VAL A 253 8.67 29.14 4.10
N ILE A 254 9.20 29.79 3.08
CA ILE A 254 8.38 30.37 1.99
C ILE A 254 8.60 29.52 0.74
N HIS A 255 7.58 28.84 0.30
CA HIS A 255 7.54 28.12 -0.96
C HIS A 255 7.26 29.09 -2.09
N SER A 256 8.31 29.52 -2.80
CA SER A 256 8.25 30.53 -3.85
C SER A 256 8.46 29.98 -5.27
N VAL A 257 8.73 28.68 -5.38
CA VAL A 257 9.02 27.99 -6.66
C VAL A 257 7.94 26.95 -6.92
N GLY A 258 7.38 26.98 -8.13
CA GLY A 258 6.32 26.01 -8.52
C GLY A 258 4.90 26.51 -8.35
N ASN A 259 4.62 27.44 -7.46
CA ASN A 259 3.29 27.99 -7.20
C ASN A 259 3.07 29.36 -7.85
N LYS A 260 1.83 29.68 -8.22
CA LYS A 260 1.46 31.01 -8.79
C LYS A 260 1.68 32.14 -7.79
N ARG A 261 1.62 31.86 -6.50
CA ARG A 261 1.90 32.78 -5.39
C ARG A 261 2.76 32.09 -4.36
N PRO A 262 3.66 32.81 -3.66
CA PRO A 262 4.38 32.26 -2.54
C PRO A 262 3.42 31.79 -1.43
N GLU A 263 3.70 30.61 -0.87
CA GLU A 263 2.95 30.03 0.24
C GLU A 263 3.85 29.88 1.46
N LEU A 264 3.26 30.05 2.65
CA LEU A 264 3.96 29.98 3.92
C LEU A 264 3.80 28.60 4.54
N GLU A 265 4.91 28.03 5.00
CA GLU A 265 4.95 26.87 5.91
C GLU A 265 5.50 27.31 7.25
N THR A 266 4.73 27.15 8.32
CA THR A 266 5.16 27.37 9.70
C THR A 266 5.28 26.03 10.41
N TYR A 267 6.43 25.77 11.03
CA TYR A 267 6.61 24.58 11.85
C TYR A 267 7.43 24.86 13.10
N LYS A 268 7.23 24.03 14.12
CA LYS A 268 7.95 24.14 15.40
C LYS A 268 9.36 23.63 15.27
N TYR A 269 10.32 24.43 15.70
CA TYR A 269 11.73 24.09 15.63
C TYR A 269 12.49 24.59 16.85
N ASP A 270 13.14 23.65 17.55
CA ASP A 270 14.04 24.00 18.64
C ASP A 270 15.40 24.44 18.08
N MET A 271 15.71 25.73 18.22
CA MET A 271 17.03 26.25 17.89
C MET A 271 18.05 25.72 18.89
N ALA A 272 19.15 25.19 18.38
CA ALA A 272 20.28 24.85 19.24
C ALA A 272 20.73 26.11 19.99
N GLY A 273 20.54 26.12 21.29
CA GLY A 273 20.93 27.21 22.18
C GLY A 273 22.37 27.07 22.64
#